data_d7e00663bed1d67464281d1bff1c2db2
#
_entry.id   d7e00663bed1d67464281d1bff1c2db2
#
_cell.length_a   1.000
_cell.length_b   1.000
_cell.length_c   1.000
_cell.angle_alpha   90.00
_cell.angle_beta   90.00
_cell.angle_gamma   90.00
#
_symmetry.space_group_name_H-M   'P 1'
#
loop_
_entity.id
_entity.type
_entity.pdbx_description
1 polymer ?
#
loop_
_entity_poly.entity_id
_entity_poly.type
_entity_poly.pdbx_seq_one_letter_code
_entity_poly.pdbx_strand_id
1 'polypeptide(L)'
;RKLFEDVAVFKSTVNPEKTTEAAKYKDYFDFSEPIHKIPSHRILAILRGFLEGYLRMEIAPAEEDALELLEQQWVKPLTPATDLVKKAARDAYRRLLQPSLETEYRNALKEKADEEAITVFAENLRQLLLSSPLGGKRLLAIDPGYRTGCKTVCLDEKGMLLHNDLIYIHEPNKLATSEATVRHLIAQYHLQAIAVGDGTAGRETEQFLKKLQLGLPMFLVNEDGASVYSASETAREEFPDHDVTVRGAVSIGRRLMDPLAELVKIDPKSIGVGQYQHDVNQTRLKEKLDATVVSCVNTVGVNLNTASKHLLSYVSGIGNT
;
A
#
# COMPACT_ATOMS: atom_id res chain seq x y z
N ARG A 1 13.25 -15.90 29.23
CA ARG A 1 13.47 -15.50 27.84
C ARG A 1 13.64 -16.72 26.93
N LYS A 2 14.64 -17.58 27.14
CA LYS A 2 14.90 -18.75 26.29
C LYS A 2 13.64 -19.59 26.02
N LEU A 3 12.83 -19.86 27.03
CA LEU A 3 11.57 -20.60 26.87
C LEU A 3 10.60 -19.85 25.90
N PHE A 4 10.50 -18.51 25.99
CA PHE A 4 9.71 -17.72 25.06
C PHE A 4 10.24 -17.83 23.62
N GLU A 5 11.55 -17.74 23.42
CA GLU A 5 12.17 -17.85 22.09
C GLU A 5 11.88 -19.20 21.44
N ASP A 6 12.00 -20.29 22.24
CA ASP A 6 11.93 -21.64 21.72
C ASP A 6 10.48 -22.11 21.47
N VAL A 7 9.53 -21.77 22.36
CA VAL A 7 8.19 -22.41 22.33
C VAL A 7 7.01 -21.44 22.48
N ALA A 8 7.23 -20.13 22.59
CA ALA A 8 6.10 -19.20 22.66
C ALA A 8 5.26 -19.21 21.39
N VAL A 9 3.97 -19.05 21.59
CA VAL A 9 2.95 -19.05 20.55
C VAL A 9 2.29 -17.69 20.50
N PHE A 10 2.11 -17.17 19.30
CA PHE A 10 1.30 -15.99 19.03
C PHE A 10 -0.15 -16.44 18.85
N LYS A 11 -1.01 -16.07 19.78
CA LYS A 11 -2.45 -16.38 19.74
C LYS A 11 -3.26 -15.13 19.48
N SER A 12 -4.34 -15.27 18.74
CA SER A 12 -5.32 -14.21 18.56
C SER A 12 -6.73 -14.78 18.68
N THR A 13 -7.61 -14.03 19.31
CA THR A 13 -9.03 -14.35 19.46
C THR A 13 -9.87 -13.11 19.17
N VAL A 14 -11.10 -13.32 18.67
CA VAL A 14 -12.04 -12.22 18.45
C VAL A 14 -12.51 -11.61 19.78
N ASN A 15 -12.70 -10.29 19.77
CA ASN A 15 -13.43 -9.64 20.87
C ASN A 15 -14.92 -10.03 20.76
N PRO A 16 -15.48 -10.77 21.75
CA PRO A 16 -16.85 -11.29 21.67
C PRO A 16 -17.92 -10.22 21.42
N GLU A 17 -17.68 -9.00 21.91
CA GLU A 17 -18.62 -7.87 21.77
C GLU A 17 -18.64 -7.26 20.37
N LYS A 18 -17.64 -7.58 19.51
CA LYS A 18 -17.45 -6.97 18.20
C LYS A 18 -17.36 -7.97 17.04
N THR A 19 -17.82 -9.18 17.24
CA THR A 19 -17.67 -10.29 16.28
C THR A 19 -18.20 -9.95 14.88
N THR A 20 -19.33 -9.26 14.79
CA THR A 20 -19.94 -8.87 13.50
C THR A 20 -19.11 -7.79 12.78
N GLU A 21 -18.62 -6.79 13.51
CA GLU A 21 -17.84 -5.70 12.95
C GLU A 21 -16.43 -6.14 12.56
N ALA A 22 -15.92 -7.19 13.25
CA ALA A 22 -14.59 -7.74 13.05
C ALA A 22 -14.46 -8.66 11.82
N ALA A 23 -15.50 -8.79 10.97
CA ALA A 23 -15.54 -9.77 9.86
C ALA A 23 -14.30 -9.78 8.96
N LYS A 24 -13.65 -8.63 8.75
CA LYS A 24 -12.39 -8.53 7.99
C LYS A 24 -11.20 -9.26 8.62
N TYR A 25 -11.29 -9.61 9.91
CA TYR A 25 -10.28 -10.36 10.67
C TYR A 25 -10.67 -11.80 10.95
N LYS A 26 -11.65 -12.36 10.24
CA LYS A 26 -12.22 -13.69 10.50
C LYS A 26 -11.16 -14.79 10.61
N ASP A 27 -10.11 -14.73 9.80
CA ASP A 27 -9.03 -15.72 9.80
C ASP A 27 -8.19 -15.71 11.09
N TYR A 28 -8.36 -14.69 11.94
CA TYR A 28 -7.64 -14.48 13.19
C TYR A 28 -8.55 -14.58 14.43
N PHE A 29 -9.79 -15.06 14.28
CA PHE A 29 -10.74 -15.19 15.38
C PHE A 29 -10.37 -16.29 16.38
N ASP A 30 -9.69 -17.33 15.90
CA ASP A 30 -9.11 -18.41 16.67
C ASP A 30 -7.80 -18.83 15.99
N PHE A 31 -6.77 -18.06 16.21
CA PHE A 31 -5.48 -18.21 15.54
C PHE A 31 -4.39 -18.53 16.55
N SER A 32 -3.49 -19.44 16.20
CA SER A 32 -2.36 -19.85 17.04
C SER A 32 -1.20 -20.32 16.16
N GLU A 33 -0.05 -19.69 16.28
CA GLU A 33 1.14 -20.05 15.52
C GLU A 33 2.43 -19.76 16.33
N PRO A 34 3.47 -20.62 16.29
CA PRO A 34 4.75 -20.37 16.96
C PRO A 34 5.38 -19.06 16.47
N ILE A 35 5.93 -18.25 17.40
CA ILE A 35 6.48 -16.92 17.09
C ILE A 35 7.61 -16.95 16.05
N HIS A 36 8.37 -18.04 15.98
CA HIS A 36 9.47 -18.21 15.02
C HIS A 36 9.01 -18.60 13.60
N LYS A 37 7.73 -18.97 13.42
CA LYS A 37 7.15 -19.38 12.12
C LYS A 37 6.16 -18.39 11.55
N ILE A 38 5.57 -17.54 12.38
CA ILE A 38 4.51 -16.64 11.95
C ILE A 38 5.01 -15.62 10.90
N PRO A 39 4.38 -15.53 9.73
CA PRO A 39 4.76 -14.57 8.70
C PRO A 39 4.43 -13.12 9.10
N SER A 40 5.27 -12.19 8.66
CA SER A 40 5.17 -10.76 8.99
C SER A 40 3.82 -10.13 8.64
N HIS A 41 3.21 -10.48 7.51
CA HIS A 41 1.89 -9.96 7.14
C HIS A 41 0.79 -10.38 8.13
N ARG A 42 0.87 -11.58 8.74
CA ARG A 42 -0.08 -12.02 9.77
C ARG A 42 0.13 -11.26 11.08
N ILE A 43 1.39 -11.01 11.46
CA ILE A 43 1.72 -10.18 12.63
C ILE A 43 1.10 -8.81 12.47
N LEU A 44 1.29 -8.15 11.32
CA LEU A 44 0.74 -6.82 11.06
C LEU A 44 -0.79 -6.81 11.04
N ALA A 45 -1.42 -7.84 10.45
CA ALA A 45 -2.87 -8.00 10.44
C ALA A 45 -3.46 -8.11 11.85
N ILE A 46 -2.88 -8.98 12.70
CA ILE A 46 -3.35 -9.21 14.07
C ILE A 46 -3.12 -7.95 14.92
N LEU A 47 -1.95 -7.30 14.79
CA LEU A 47 -1.65 -6.06 15.51
C LEU A 47 -2.62 -4.93 15.14
N ARG A 48 -2.97 -4.78 13.85
CA ARG A 48 -4.01 -3.84 13.41
C ARG A 48 -5.35 -4.16 14.05
N GLY A 49 -5.79 -5.43 13.98
CA GLY A 49 -7.04 -5.87 14.59
C GLY A 49 -7.09 -5.67 16.10
N PHE A 50 -5.96 -5.84 16.79
CA PHE A 50 -5.80 -5.55 18.20
C PHE A 50 -5.91 -4.05 18.51
N LEU A 51 -5.22 -3.20 17.74
CA LEU A 51 -5.28 -1.73 17.92
C LEU A 51 -6.67 -1.16 17.61
N GLU A 52 -7.38 -1.73 16.65
CA GLU A 52 -8.78 -1.38 16.35
C GLU A 52 -9.77 -1.95 17.38
N GLY A 53 -9.30 -2.77 18.33
CA GLY A 53 -10.10 -3.37 19.39
C GLY A 53 -11.02 -4.51 18.94
N TYR A 54 -10.78 -5.10 17.78
CA TYR A 54 -11.52 -6.25 17.23
C TYR A 54 -10.93 -7.59 17.67
N LEU A 55 -9.62 -7.65 17.87
CA LEU A 55 -8.92 -8.85 18.31
C LEU A 55 -8.33 -8.65 19.69
N ARG A 56 -8.21 -9.76 20.42
CA ARG A 56 -7.35 -9.92 21.58
C ARG A 56 -6.15 -10.74 21.15
N MET A 57 -4.98 -10.49 21.72
CA MET A 57 -3.78 -11.25 21.41
C MET A 57 -3.00 -11.60 22.65
N GLU A 58 -2.25 -12.69 22.57
CA GLU A 58 -1.36 -13.18 23.61
C GLU A 58 -0.09 -13.76 22.96
N ILE A 59 1.05 -13.51 23.57
CA ILE A 59 2.33 -14.11 23.18
C ILE A 59 2.94 -14.73 24.41
N ALA A 60 2.82 -16.06 24.53
CA ALA A 60 3.32 -16.79 25.68
C ALA A 60 3.62 -18.26 25.33
N PRO A 61 4.53 -18.92 26.06
CA PRO A 61 4.60 -20.40 26.13
C PRO A 61 3.40 -20.93 26.93
N ALA A 62 3.23 -22.25 26.97
CA ALA A 62 2.28 -22.85 27.92
C ALA A 62 2.65 -22.44 29.35
N GLU A 63 1.65 -22.07 30.14
CA GLU A 63 1.86 -21.58 31.51
C GLU A 63 2.53 -22.64 32.39
N GLU A 64 2.15 -23.91 32.19
CA GLU A 64 2.68 -25.05 32.88
C GLU A 64 4.19 -25.17 32.72
N ASP A 65 4.70 -25.02 31.50
CA ASP A 65 6.14 -25.11 31.19
C ASP A 65 6.92 -23.98 31.86
N ALA A 66 6.36 -22.79 31.87
CA ALA A 66 6.97 -21.63 32.51
C ALA A 66 7.02 -21.76 34.04
N LEU A 67 5.93 -22.26 34.65
CA LEU A 67 5.87 -22.50 36.07
C LEU A 67 6.78 -23.63 36.51
N GLU A 68 6.83 -24.73 35.73
CA GLU A 68 7.75 -25.83 36.01
C GLU A 68 9.21 -25.36 36.04
N LEU A 69 9.62 -24.57 35.05
CA LEU A 69 10.96 -24.00 34.96
C LEU A 69 11.29 -23.12 36.18
N LEU A 70 10.34 -22.28 36.61
CA LEU A 70 10.50 -21.44 37.81
C LEU A 70 10.55 -22.24 39.09
N GLU A 71 9.70 -23.28 39.22
CA GLU A 71 9.69 -24.18 40.38
C GLU A 71 11.02 -24.96 40.47
N GLN A 72 11.53 -25.49 39.40
CA GLN A 72 12.83 -26.18 39.37
C GLN A 72 13.97 -25.27 39.84
N GLN A 73 13.92 -23.99 39.50
CA GLN A 73 14.99 -23.05 39.82
C GLN A 73 14.92 -22.49 41.24
N TRP A 74 13.72 -22.22 41.77
CA TRP A 74 13.55 -21.44 42.98
C TRP A 74 12.92 -22.20 44.15
N VAL A 75 12.21 -23.30 43.88
CA VAL A 75 11.50 -24.06 44.92
C VAL A 75 12.40 -25.17 45.45
N LYS A 76 12.80 -25.04 46.72
CA LYS A 76 13.51 -26.13 47.43
C LYS A 76 12.47 -27.13 47.96
N PRO A 77 12.62 -28.44 47.68
CA PRO A 77 11.68 -29.44 48.15
C PRO A 77 11.78 -29.64 49.68
N LEU A 78 10.66 -30.02 50.25
CA LEU A 78 10.55 -30.45 51.67
C LEU A 78 10.92 -29.37 52.72
N THR A 79 10.62 -28.10 52.44
CA THR A 79 10.69 -27.04 53.47
C THR A 79 9.29 -26.59 53.85
N PRO A 80 9.07 -26.06 55.07
CA PRO A 80 7.76 -25.49 55.45
C PRO A 80 7.30 -24.34 54.53
N ALA A 81 8.22 -23.72 53.80
CA ALA A 81 7.96 -22.61 52.88
C ALA A 81 7.70 -23.03 51.46
N THR A 82 7.78 -24.31 51.07
CA THR A 82 7.68 -24.81 49.71
C THR A 82 6.42 -24.31 48.99
N ASP A 83 5.25 -24.47 49.61
CA ASP A 83 3.97 -24.05 49.01
C ASP A 83 3.84 -22.53 48.89
N LEU A 84 4.42 -21.80 49.85
CA LEU A 84 4.42 -20.33 49.79
C LEU A 84 5.28 -19.82 48.64
N VAL A 85 6.47 -20.40 48.43
CA VAL A 85 7.37 -20.05 47.34
C VAL A 85 6.74 -20.40 45.96
N LYS A 86 6.06 -21.54 45.84
CA LYS A 86 5.31 -21.91 44.65
C LYS A 86 4.22 -20.89 44.33
N LYS A 87 3.42 -20.47 45.32
CA LYS A 87 2.40 -19.44 45.12
C LYS A 87 3.03 -18.10 44.71
N ALA A 88 4.12 -17.71 45.35
CA ALA A 88 4.84 -16.48 45.02
C ALA A 88 5.44 -16.54 43.59
N ALA A 89 6.00 -17.67 43.14
CA ALA A 89 6.53 -17.88 41.81
C ALA A 89 5.40 -17.75 40.74
N ARG A 90 4.25 -18.36 40.99
CA ARG A 90 3.07 -18.26 40.15
C ARG A 90 2.54 -16.83 40.04
N ASP A 91 2.42 -16.13 41.15
CA ASP A 91 2.01 -14.71 41.15
C ASP A 91 3.02 -13.83 40.43
N ALA A 92 4.31 -14.02 40.66
CA ALA A 92 5.37 -13.30 39.99
C ALA A 92 5.37 -13.54 38.45
N TYR A 93 5.14 -14.79 38.00
CA TYR A 93 5.03 -15.09 36.58
C TYR A 93 3.85 -14.37 35.96
N ARG A 94 2.64 -14.59 36.49
CA ARG A 94 1.40 -14.04 35.89
C ARG A 94 1.35 -12.51 35.90
N ARG A 95 1.79 -11.90 36.97
CA ARG A 95 1.65 -10.46 37.20
C ARG A 95 2.83 -9.63 36.70
N LEU A 96 4.02 -10.20 36.67
CA LEU A 96 5.26 -9.46 36.35
C LEU A 96 5.98 -9.99 35.08
N LEU A 97 6.32 -11.30 35.08
CA LEU A 97 7.20 -11.85 34.06
C LEU A 97 6.49 -12.01 32.72
N GLN A 98 5.34 -12.65 32.69
CA GLN A 98 4.60 -12.89 31.46
C GLN A 98 4.23 -11.57 30.74
N PRO A 99 3.59 -10.56 31.38
CA PRO A 99 3.26 -9.30 30.72
C PRO A 99 4.49 -8.53 30.20
N SER A 100 5.60 -8.60 30.96
CA SER A 100 6.85 -7.94 30.57
C SER A 100 7.47 -8.61 29.33
N LEU A 101 7.58 -9.95 29.33
CA LEU A 101 8.11 -10.72 28.21
C LEU A 101 7.20 -10.63 27.00
N GLU A 102 5.90 -10.74 27.18
CA GLU A 102 4.93 -10.55 26.09
C GLU A 102 5.12 -9.21 25.39
N THR A 103 5.30 -8.14 26.16
CA THR A 103 5.55 -6.79 25.59
C THR A 103 6.88 -6.75 24.83
N GLU A 104 7.95 -7.34 25.38
CA GLU A 104 9.27 -7.42 24.76
C GLU A 104 9.19 -8.17 23.40
N TYR A 105 8.59 -9.36 23.40
CA TYR A 105 8.46 -10.18 22.17
C TYR A 105 7.50 -9.57 21.16
N ARG A 106 6.41 -8.96 21.59
CA ARG A 106 5.51 -8.22 20.71
C ARG A 106 6.25 -7.10 19.97
N ASN A 107 7.05 -6.33 20.68
CA ASN A 107 7.82 -5.24 20.07
C ASN A 107 8.88 -5.77 19.10
N ALA A 108 9.61 -6.83 19.47
CA ALA A 108 10.59 -7.46 18.60
C ALA A 108 9.97 -8.05 17.32
N LEU A 109 8.83 -8.73 17.45
CA LEU A 109 8.08 -9.27 16.30
C LEU A 109 7.53 -8.16 15.40
N LYS A 110 7.04 -7.07 15.99
CA LYS A 110 6.59 -5.88 15.24
C LYS A 110 7.74 -5.26 14.46
N GLU A 111 8.89 -5.06 15.08
CA GLU A 111 10.07 -4.49 14.41
C GLU A 111 10.51 -5.35 13.23
N LYS A 112 10.60 -6.67 13.42
CA LYS A 112 10.92 -7.61 12.35
C LYS A 112 9.89 -7.55 11.21
N ALA A 113 8.61 -7.54 11.56
CA ALA A 113 7.52 -7.49 10.59
C ALA A 113 7.54 -6.18 9.77
N ASP A 114 7.87 -5.05 10.42
CA ASP A 114 8.04 -3.77 9.74
C ASP A 114 9.16 -3.81 8.71
N GLU A 115 10.34 -4.31 9.07
CA GLU A 115 11.50 -4.38 8.18
C GLU A 115 11.23 -5.24 6.94
N GLU A 116 10.62 -6.42 7.16
CA GLU A 116 10.26 -7.31 6.06
C GLU A 116 9.20 -6.67 5.15
N ALA A 117 8.15 -6.07 5.72
CA ALA A 117 7.11 -5.40 4.95
C ALA A 117 7.64 -4.18 4.18
N ILE A 118 8.46 -3.34 4.80
CA ILE A 118 9.08 -2.16 4.16
C ILE A 118 9.97 -2.60 2.98
N THR A 119 10.66 -3.73 3.10
CA THR A 119 11.46 -4.27 1.99
C THR A 119 10.58 -4.67 0.81
N VAL A 120 9.45 -5.34 1.06
CA VAL A 120 8.47 -5.69 0.02
C VAL A 120 7.86 -4.42 -0.61
N PHE A 121 7.51 -3.43 0.20
CA PHE A 121 6.94 -2.17 -0.29
C PHE A 121 7.93 -1.40 -1.18
N ALA A 122 9.20 -1.39 -0.82
CA ALA A 122 10.25 -0.78 -1.65
C ALA A 122 10.39 -1.51 -3.00
N GLU A 123 10.30 -2.83 -3.01
CA GLU A 123 10.33 -3.60 -4.26
C GLU A 123 9.09 -3.36 -5.12
N ASN A 124 7.90 -3.29 -4.52
CA ASN A 124 6.68 -2.93 -5.23
C ASN A 124 6.77 -1.52 -5.85
N LEU A 125 7.31 -0.55 -5.10
CA LEU A 125 7.57 0.78 -5.63
C LEU A 125 8.55 0.74 -6.81
N ARG A 126 9.63 -0.03 -6.68
CA ARG A 126 10.62 -0.20 -7.76
C ARG A 126 9.97 -0.72 -9.03
N GLN A 127 9.11 -1.74 -8.92
CA GLN A 127 8.40 -2.30 -10.07
C GLN A 127 7.46 -1.29 -10.74
N LEU A 128 6.78 -0.45 -9.96
CA LEU A 128 5.95 0.63 -10.49
C LEU A 128 6.78 1.67 -11.23
N LEU A 129 7.87 2.16 -10.61
CA LEU A 129 8.75 3.19 -11.18
C LEU A 129 9.47 2.71 -12.45
N LEU A 130 9.86 1.44 -12.51
CA LEU A 130 10.58 0.83 -13.63
C LEU A 130 9.65 0.09 -14.60
N SER A 131 8.34 0.27 -14.50
CA SER A 131 7.40 -0.29 -15.48
C SER A 131 7.74 0.19 -16.88
N SER A 132 7.57 -0.68 -17.88
CA SER A 132 7.91 -0.36 -19.27
C SER A 132 7.10 0.84 -19.76
N PRO A 133 7.73 1.95 -20.14
CA PRO A 133 7.03 3.12 -20.64
C PRO A 133 6.45 2.82 -22.03
N LEU A 134 5.25 3.32 -22.31
CA LEU A 134 4.68 3.28 -23.66
C LEU A 134 5.41 4.24 -24.61
N GLY A 135 6.07 5.24 -24.06
CA GLY A 135 6.75 6.30 -24.80
C GLY A 135 5.81 7.37 -25.34
N GLY A 136 6.33 8.20 -26.23
CA GLY A 136 5.63 9.34 -26.81
C GLY A 136 4.55 8.94 -27.81
N LYS A 137 3.38 8.55 -27.33
CA LYS A 137 2.18 8.27 -28.13
C LYS A 137 1.03 9.15 -27.68
N ARG A 138 0.14 9.48 -28.63
CA ARG A 138 -1.10 10.17 -28.32
C ARG A 138 -2.06 9.25 -27.58
N LEU A 139 -2.54 9.65 -26.43
CA LEU A 139 -3.33 8.81 -25.55
C LEU A 139 -4.73 9.35 -25.28
N LEU A 140 -5.69 8.42 -25.18
CA LEU A 140 -6.91 8.64 -24.44
C LEU A 140 -6.68 8.15 -23.01
N ALA A 141 -6.68 9.03 -22.02
CA ALA A 141 -6.58 8.64 -20.63
C ALA A 141 -7.92 8.86 -19.92
N ILE A 142 -8.32 7.89 -19.11
CA ILE A 142 -9.61 7.87 -18.46
C ILE A 142 -9.41 7.63 -16.97
N ASP A 143 -9.94 8.56 -16.15
CA ASP A 143 -10.11 8.43 -14.71
C ASP A 143 -11.54 7.94 -14.46
N PRO A 144 -11.75 6.66 -14.07
CA PRO A 144 -13.06 6.07 -13.94
C PRO A 144 -13.87 6.65 -12.76
N GLY A 145 -15.19 6.73 -12.91
CA GLY A 145 -16.06 7.15 -11.81
C GLY A 145 -17.52 6.74 -12.02
N TYR A 146 -18.14 6.20 -10.95
CA TYR A 146 -19.55 5.74 -11.00
C TYR A 146 -20.54 6.89 -11.06
N ARG A 147 -20.43 7.86 -10.15
CA ARG A 147 -21.46 8.90 -9.96
C ARG A 147 -21.22 10.12 -10.82
N THR A 148 -19.97 10.54 -10.94
CA THR A 148 -19.58 11.78 -11.60
C THR A 148 -19.20 11.60 -13.06
N GLY A 149 -19.34 10.36 -13.58
CA GLY A 149 -18.86 9.97 -14.90
C GLY A 149 -17.34 9.74 -14.93
N CYS A 150 -16.85 9.16 -16.03
CA CYS A 150 -15.43 8.92 -16.23
C CYS A 150 -14.81 10.17 -16.91
N LYS A 151 -13.82 10.76 -16.24
CA LYS A 151 -13.08 11.92 -16.78
C LYS A 151 -12.13 11.42 -17.86
N THR A 152 -12.24 12.01 -19.02
CA THR A 152 -11.54 11.55 -20.22
C THR A 152 -10.70 12.69 -20.75
N VAL A 153 -9.43 12.43 -21.01
CA VAL A 153 -8.49 13.42 -21.54
C VAL A 153 -7.75 12.87 -22.76
N CYS A 154 -7.49 13.72 -23.72
CA CYS A 154 -6.62 13.44 -24.86
C CYS A 154 -5.27 14.08 -24.63
N LEU A 155 -4.20 13.29 -24.70
CA LEU A 155 -2.81 13.75 -24.52
C LEU A 155 -2.04 13.63 -25.84
N ASP A 156 -1.15 14.58 -26.09
CA ASP A 156 -0.18 14.51 -27.19
C ASP A 156 1.01 13.60 -26.82
N GLU A 157 1.97 13.48 -27.73
CA GLU A 157 3.18 12.66 -27.58
C GLU A 157 4.10 13.10 -26.44
N LYS A 158 3.92 14.31 -25.91
CA LYS A 158 4.67 14.88 -24.79
C LYS A 158 3.87 14.84 -23.48
N GLY A 159 2.66 14.29 -23.50
CA GLY A 159 1.75 14.27 -22.36
C GLY A 159 1.08 15.61 -22.08
N MET A 160 1.03 16.52 -23.06
CA MET A 160 0.29 17.77 -22.96
C MET A 160 -1.19 17.52 -23.24
N LEU A 161 -2.05 18.20 -22.48
CA LEU A 161 -3.50 18.09 -22.61
C LEU A 161 -3.96 18.76 -23.91
N LEU A 162 -4.60 18.01 -24.79
CA LEU A 162 -5.22 18.49 -26.03
C LEU A 162 -6.71 18.78 -25.84
N HIS A 163 -7.41 17.93 -25.09
CA HIS A 163 -8.84 18.03 -24.85
C HIS A 163 -9.25 17.25 -23.61
N ASN A 164 -10.36 17.64 -23.00
CA ASN A 164 -10.99 16.86 -21.91
C ASN A 164 -12.50 16.78 -22.14
N ASP A 165 -13.07 15.67 -21.72
CA ASP A 165 -14.51 15.38 -21.83
C ASP A 165 -14.96 14.46 -20.68
N LEU A 166 -16.25 14.17 -20.64
CA LEU A 166 -16.87 13.33 -19.63
C LEU A 166 -17.74 12.26 -20.30
N ILE A 167 -17.50 10.99 -19.98
CA ILE A 167 -18.31 9.90 -20.48
C ILE A 167 -19.02 9.17 -19.33
N TYR A 168 -20.19 8.61 -19.58
CA TYR A 168 -21.02 7.93 -18.60
C TYR A 168 -21.27 6.49 -19.02
N ILE A 169 -20.67 5.54 -18.33
CA ILE A 169 -20.72 4.11 -18.67
C ILE A 169 -21.75 3.32 -17.85
N HIS A 170 -22.31 3.92 -16.81
CA HIS A 170 -23.28 3.29 -15.92
C HIS A 170 -24.72 3.77 -16.15
N GLU A 171 -24.92 4.74 -17.03
CA GLU A 171 -26.23 5.27 -17.39
C GLU A 171 -26.65 4.75 -18.76
N PRO A 172 -27.63 3.82 -18.86
CA PRO A 172 -28.01 3.18 -20.13
C PRO A 172 -28.38 4.17 -21.23
N ASN A 173 -29.02 5.27 -20.88
CA ASN A 173 -29.42 6.34 -21.81
C ASN A 173 -28.26 7.18 -22.33
N LYS A 174 -27.07 7.10 -21.71
CA LYS A 174 -25.87 7.84 -22.12
C LYS A 174 -24.81 6.98 -22.80
N LEU A 175 -25.00 5.65 -22.84
CA LEU A 175 -23.99 4.73 -23.41
C LEU A 175 -23.70 5.04 -24.88
N ALA A 176 -24.74 5.25 -25.69
CA ALA A 176 -24.54 5.57 -27.11
C ALA A 176 -23.83 6.90 -27.33
N THR A 177 -24.14 7.91 -26.53
CA THR A 177 -23.43 9.21 -26.57
C THR A 177 -21.97 9.04 -26.14
N SER A 178 -21.71 8.27 -25.07
CA SER A 178 -20.36 8.00 -24.58
C SER A 178 -19.52 7.25 -25.61
N GLU A 179 -20.10 6.26 -26.32
CA GLU A 179 -19.44 5.59 -27.44
C GLU A 179 -19.11 6.56 -28.57
N ALA A 180 -20.06 7.40 -28.98
CA ALA A 180 -19.86 8.39 -30.03
C ALA A 180 -18.74 9.39 -29.66
N THR A 181 -18.72 9.85 -28.39
CA THR A 181 -17.67 10.72 -27.86
C THR A 181 -16.29 10.04 -27.94
N VAL A 182 -16.16 8.80 -27.47
CA VAL A 182 -14.86 8.07 -27.50
C VAL A 182 -14.37 7.91 -28.93
N ARG A 183 -15.24 7.47 -29.87
CA ARG A 183 -14.86 7.32 -31.28
C ARG A 183 -14.46 8.64 -31.93
N HIS A 184 -15.20 9.70 -31.62
CA HIS A 184 -14.90 11.05 -32.12
C HIS A 184 -13.52 11.53 -31.66
N LEU A 185 -13.25 11.43 -30.35
CA LEU A 185 -11.98 11.86 -29.76
C LEU A 185 -10.79 11.08 -30.35
N ILE A 186 -10.92 9.75 -30.52
CA ILE A 186 -9.88 8.92 -31.14
C ILE A 186 -9.57 9.38 -32.55
N ALA A 187 -10.60 9.63 -33.35
CA ALA A 187 -10.44 10.06 -34.75
C ALA A 187 -9.88 11.49 -34.85
N GLN A 188 -10.44 12.43 -34.06
CA GLN A 188 -10.06 13.84 -34.12
C GLN A 188 -8.63 14.10 -33.65
N TYR A 189 -8.19 13.44 -32.60
CA TYR A 189 -6.85 13.65 -32.01
C TYR A 189 -5.84 12.58 -32.45
N HIS A 190 -6.22 11.65 -33.33
CA HIS A 190 -5.37 10.57 -33.83
C HIS A 190 -4.73 9.77 -32.72
N LEU A 191 -5.55 9.37 -31.73
CA LEU A 191 -5.09 8.66 -30.54
C LEU A 191 -4.62 7.25 -30.90
N GLN A 192 -3.57 6.78 -30.23
CA GLN A 192 -2.86 5.55 -30.56
C GLN A 192 -2.96 4.47 -29.48
N ALA A 193 -3.37 4.84 -28.28
CA ALA A 193 -3.57 3.92 -27.15
C ALA A 193 -4.56 4.51 -26.14
N ILE A 194 -5.03 3.65 -25.23
CA ILE A 194 -5.98 4.02 -24.17
C ILE A 194 -5.40 3.62 -22.83
N ALA A 195 -5.36 4.57 -21.89
CA ALA A 195 -5.02 4.36 -20.49
C ALA A 195 -6.29 4.45 -19.63
N VAL A 196 -6.55 3.48 -18.78
CA VAL A 196 -7.70 3.48 -17.86
C VAL A 196 -7.17 3.30 -16.45
N GLY A 197 -7.55 4.16 -15.51
CA GLY A 197 -7.23 3.99 -14.11
C GLY A 197 -7.79 2.68 -13.55
N ASP A 198 -7.06 2.00 -12.68
CA ASP A 198 -7.41 0.69 -12.14
C ASP A 198 -8.25 0.75 -10.84
N GLY A 199 -8.62 1.94 -10.39
CA GLY A 199 -9.42 2.15 -9.20
C GLY A 199 -10.90 1.84 -9.37
N THR A 200 -11.72 2.61 -8.66
CA THR A 200 -13.18 2.41 -8.63
C THR A 200 -13.78 2.57 -10.03
N ALA A 201 -14.54 1.58 -10.50
CA ALA A 201 -15.11 1.48 -11.85
C ALA A 201 -14.08 1.25 -12.99
N GLY A 202 -12.82 1.01 -12.70
CA GLY A 202 -11.78 0.78 -13.71
C GLY A 202 -12.06 -0.43 -14.59
N ARG A 203 -12.44 -1.56 -13.98
CA ARG A 203 -12.77 -2.80 -14.71
C ARG A 203 -14.02 -2.67 -15.58
N GLU A 204 -15.05 -2.00 -15.10
CA GLU A 204 -16.28 -1.74 -15.84
C GLU A 204 -16.01 -0.80 -17.03
N THR A 205 -15.17 0.22 -16.83
CA THR A 205 -14.71 1.12 -17.89
C THR A 205 -13.93 0.35 -18.95
N GLU A 206 -13.00 -0.49 -18.54
CA GLU A 206 -12.26 -1.36 -19.44
C GLU A 206 -13.18 -2.28 -20.26
N GLN A 207 -14.17 -2.91 -19.60
CA GLN A 207 -15.14 -3.79 -20.26
C GLN A 207 -16.01 -3.03 -21.26
N PHE A 208 -16.47 -1.83 -20.91
CA PHE A 208 -17.21 -0.96 -21.83
C PHE A 208 -16.40 -0.67 -23.09
N LEU A 209 -15.16 -0.21 -22.94
CA LEU A 209 -14.28 0.14 -24.06
C LEU A 209 -13.92 -1.07 -24.93
N LYS A 210 -13.71 -2.26 -24.33
CA LYS A 210 -13.46 -3.51 -25.08
C LYS A 210 -14.63 -3.89 -25.99
N LYS A 211 -15.88 -3.68 -25.56
CA LYS A 211 -17.08 -3.92 -26.39
C LYS A 211 -17.15 -3.02 -27.61
N LEU A 212 -16.54 -1.83 -27.56
CA LEU A 212 -16.52 -0.89 -28.69
C LEU A 212 -15.58 -1.32 -29.82
N GLN A 213 -14.69 -2.29 -29.64
CA GLN A 213 -13.76 -2.81 -30.63
C GLN A 213 -12.98 -1.70 -31.35
N LEU A 214 -12.36 -0.79 -30.58
CA LEU A 214 -11.74 0.43 -31.10
C LEU A 214 -10.44 0.21 -31.89
N GLY A 215 -9.87 -1.00 -31.90
CA GLY A 215 -8.63 -1.34 -32.58
C GLY A 215 -7.36 -0.73 -31.99
N LEU A 216 -7.45 -0.14 -30.80
CA LEU A 216 -6.31 0.45 -30.08
C LEU A 216 -5.90 -0.42 -28.89
N PRO A 217 -4.60 -0.50 -28.55
CA PRO A 217 -4.15 -1.13 -27.35
C PRO A 217 -4.68 -0.36 -26.12
N MET A 218 -5.11 -1.12 -25.09
CA MET A 218 -5.68 -0.58 -23.88
C MET A 218 -4.91 -1.12 -22.66
N PHE A 219 -4.66 -0.24 -21.70
CA PHE A 219 -3.86 -0.54 -20.52
C PHE A 219 -4.60 -0.07 -19.27
N LEU A 220 -4.67 -0.95 -18.25
CA LEU A 220 -5.01 -0.56 -16.89
C LEU A 220 -3.77 0.06 -16.24
N VAL A 221 -3.92 1.23 -15.66
CA VAL A 221 -2.84 2.03 -15.08
C VAL A 221 -3.12 2.21 -13.60
N ASN A 222 -2.14 1.92 -12.75
CA ASN A 222 -2.25 2.19 -11.32
C ASN A 222 -2.49 3.68 -11.08
N GLU A 223 -3.60 4.01 -10.40
CA GLU A 223 -4.00 5.40 -10.13
C GLU A 223 -3.65 5.87 -8.71
N ASP A 224 -3.02 5.02 -7.88
CA ASP A 224 -2.66 5.38 -6.51
C ASP A 224 -1.83 6.68 -6.47
N GLY A 225 -2.26 7.60 -5.62
CA GLY A 225 -1.64 8.92 -5.51
C GLY A 225 -1.94 9.89 -6.66
N ALA A 226 -2.74 9.54 -7.68
CA ALA A 226 -3.14 10.48 -8.72
C ALA A 226 -3.97 11.64 -8.15
N SER A 227 -4.79 11.38 -7.14
CA SER A 227 -5.51 12.40 -6.39
C SER A 227 -4.58 13.33 -5.61
N VAL A 228 -3.48 12.81 -5.06
CA VAL A 228 -2.45 13.62 -4.37
C VAL A 228 -1.76 14.55 -5.37
N TYR A 229 -1.34 14.02 -6.53
CA TYR A 229 -0.79 14.83 -7.60
C TYR A 229 -1.77 15.92 -8.03
N SER A 230 -3.02 15.58 -8.32
CA SER A 230 -4.02 16.51 -8.86
C SER A 230 -4.28 17.71 -7.94
N ALA A 231 -4.14 17.53 -6.63
CA ALA A 231 -4.28 18.58 -5.61
C ALA A 231 -2.97 19.34 -5.31
N SER A 232 -1.83 18.87 -5.83
CA SER A 232 -0.50 19.45 -5.56
C SER A 232 -0.31 20.82 -6.21
N GLU A 233 0.68 21.56 -5.71
CA GLU A 233 1.11 22.82 -6.31
C GLU A 233 1.65 22.59 -7.74
N THR A 234 2.45 21.52 -7.92
CA THR A 234 2.96 21.14 -9.23
C THR A 234 1.87 20.95 -10.27
N ALA A 235 0.77 20.26 -9.91
CA ALA A 235 -0.33 20.07 -10.84
C ALA A 235 -1.10 21.36 -11.14
N ARG A 236 -1.15 22.27 -10.17
CA ARG A 236 -1.73 23.63 -10.36
C ARG A 236 -0.87 24.49 -11.29
N GLU A 237 0.44 24.41 -11.16
CA GLU A 237 1.38 25.09 -12.05
C GLU A 237 1.32 24.53 -13.49
N GLU A 238 1.24 23.20 -13.64
CA GLU A 238 1.18 22.53 -14.95
C GLU A 238 -0.16 22.76 -15.66
N PHE A 239 -1.28 22.81 -14.91
CA PHE A 239 -2.66 22.94 -15.43
C PHE A 239 -3.48 23.93 -14.62
N PRO A 240 -3.17 25.26 -14.69
CA PRO A 240 -3.83 26.27 -13.86
C PRO A 240 -5.35 26.39 -14.16
N ASP A 241 -5.74 26.20 -15.43
CA ASP A 241 -7.11 26.39 -15.90
C ASP A 241 -7.99 25.13 -15.78
N HIS A 242 -7.46 24.04 -15.23
CA HIS A 242 -8.18 22.78 -15.12
C HIS A 242 -8.37 22.35 -13.66
N ASP A 243 -9.46 21.68 -13.37
CA ASP A 243 -9.78 21.18 -12.04
C ASP A 243 -8.98 19.91 -11.67
N VAL A 244 -9.12 19.48 -10.41
CA VAL A 244 -8.43 18.31 -9.89
C VAL A 244 -8.76 17.01 -10.64
N THR A 245 -9.97 16.90 -11.20
CA THR A 245 -10.40 15.69 -11.87
C THR A 245 -9.73 15.52 -13.24
N VAL A 246 -9.57 16.61 -13.97
CA VAL A 246 -8.82 16.63 -15.24
C VAL A 246 -7.34 16.36 -14.99
N ARG A 247 -6.74 17.01 -13.98
CA ARG A 247 -5.34 16.79 -13.59
C ARG A 247 -5.07 15.33 -13.21
N GLY A 248 -6.01 14.66 -12.50
CA GLY A 248 -5.93 13.24 -12.17
C GLY A 248 -5.89 12.35 -13.42
N ALA A 249 -6.80 12.58 -14.36
CA ALA A 249 -6.84 11.84 -15.63
C ALA A 249 -5.56 12.04 -16.47
N VAL A 250 -5.02 13.26 -16.49
CA VAL A 250 -3.72 13.55 -17.14
C VAL A 250 -2.59 12.73 -16.52
N SER A 251 -2.53 12.67 -15.17
CA SER A 251 -1.51 11.89 -14.46
C SER A 251 -1.60 10.40 -14.81
N ILE A 252 -2.80 9.83 -14.88
CA ILE A 252 -3.01 8.44 -15.30
C ILE A 252 -2.40 8.18 -16.70
N GLY A 253 -2.67 9.06 -17.65
CA GLY A 253 -2.09 8.95 -18.99
C GLY A 253 -0.58 9.08 -19.01
N ARG A 254 -0.02 10.07 -18.31
CA ARG A 254 1.43 10.30 -18.22
C ARG A 254 2.18 9.16 -17.54
N ARG A 255 1.56 8.48 -16.56
CA ARG A 255 2.13 7.27 -15.93
C ARG A 255 2.31 6.14 -16.95
N LEU A 256 1.41 5.99 -17.91
CA LEU A 256 1.58 5.02 -18.98
C LEU A 256 2.70 5.42 -19.94
N MET A 257 2.86 6.72 -20.23
CA MET A 257 3.90 7.23 -21.13
C MET A 257 5.29 7.09 -20.52
N ASP A 258 5.47 7.55 -19.27
CA ASP A 258 6.73 7.49 -18.51
C ASP A 258 6.41 7.41 -17.00
N PRO A 259 6.33 6.19 -16.45
CA PRO A 259 5.99 5.99 -15.04
C PRO A 259 6.94 6.72 -14.08
N LEU A 260 8.24 6.64 -14.35
CA LEU A 260 9.26 7.25 -13.49
C LEU A 260 9.12 8.77 -13.45
N ALA A 261 9.05 9.41 -14.62
CA ALA A 261 8.96 10.87 -14.72
C ALA A 261 7.71 11.44 -14.05
N GLU A 262 6.60 10.70 -14.09
CA GLU A 262 5.34 11.15 -13.48
C GLU A 262 5.28 10.85 -11.97
N LEU A 263 5.64 9.63 -11.55
CA LEU A 263 5.51 9.21 -10.14
C LEU A 263 6.46 9.94 -9.19
N VAL A 264 7.61 10.44 -9.65
CA VAL A 264 8.54 11.24 -8.82
C VAL A 264 8.00 12.62 -8.44
N LYS A 265 6.88 13.06 -9.02
CA LYS A 265 6.24 14.34 -8.69
C LYS A 265 5.48 14.34 -7.37
N ILE A 266 5.24 13.16 -6.79
CA ILE A 266 4.52 12.97 -5.53
C ILE A 266 5.40 12.30 -4.49
N ASP A 267 5.06 12.48 -3.20
CA ASP A 267 5.72 11.76 -2.11
C ASP A 267 5.54 10.25 -2.34
N PRO A 268 6.61 9.44 -2.35
CA PRO A 268 6.52 7.99 -2.53
C PRO A 268 5.58 7.29 -1.55
N LYS A 269 5.39 7.83 -0.35
CA LYS A 269 4.41 7.33 0.63
C LYS A 269 2.96 7.48 0.18
N SER A 270 2.68 8.34 -0.80
CA SER A 270 1.35 8.51 -1.38
C SER A 270 1.02 7.49 -2.46
N ILE A 271 2.00 6.68 -2.86
CA ILE A 271 1.81 5.58 -3.80
C ILE A 271 1.44 4.33 -2.99
N GLY A 272 0.37 3.64 -3.38
CA GLY A 272 -0.05 2.40 -2.74
C GLY A 272 0.89 1.25 -3.09
N VAL A 273 1.74 0.85 -2.16
CA VAL A 273 2.74 -0.20 -2.33
C VAL A 273 2.48 -1.43 -1.47
N GLY A 274 1.47 -1.38 -0.59
CA GLY A 274 1.09 -2.52 0.22
C GLY A 274 -0.02 -2.25 1.23
N GLN A 275 -0.75 -3.31 1.59
CA GLN A 275 -1.94 -3.25 2.44
C GLN A 275 -1.67 -2.68 3.84
N TYR A 276 -0.50 -2.94 4.40
CA TYR A 276 -0.11 -2.52 5.76
C TYR A 276 0.87 -1.34 5.77
N GLN A 277 0.92 -0.58 4.69
CA GLN A 277 1.83 0.55 4.52
C GLN A 277 1.72 1.59 5.64
N HIS A 278 0.50 1.81 6.16
CA HIS A 278 0.25 2.77 7.24
C HIS A 278 0.49 2.20 8.64
N ASP A 279 0.71 0.89 8.78
CA ASP A 279 0.91 0.21 10.07
C ASP A 279 2.37 0.00 10.44
N VAL A 280 3.27 0.11 9.48
CA VAL A 280 4.72 -0.04 9.70
C VAL A 280 5.35 1.27 10.22
N ASN A 281 6.60 1.20 10.67
CA ASN A 281 7.35 2.39 11.08
C ASN A 281 7.45 3.40 9.93
N GLN A 282 6.79 4.55 10.08
CA GLN A 282 6.63 5.55 9.03
C GLN A 282 7.94 6.28 8.67
N THR A 283 8.86 6.40 9.61
CA THR A 283 10.17 7.02 9.36
C THR A 283 11.03 6.09 8.50
N ARG A 284 11.17 4.84 8.91
CA ARG A 284 11.91 3.82 8.15
C ARG A 284 11.30 3.58 6.77
N LEU A 285 9.95 3.56 6.68
CA LEU A 285 9.25 3.46 5.40
C LEU A 285 9.67 4.59 4.47
N LYS A 286 9.58 5.85 4.94
CA LYS A 286 9.95 7.02 4.13
C LYS A 286 11.40 6.93 3.63
N GLU A 287 12.34 6.70 4.52
CA GLU A 287 13.77 6.56 4.18
C GLU A 287 14.01 5.49 3.10
N LYS A 288 13.36 4.33 3.26
CA LYS A 288 13.52 3.22 2.31
C LYS A 288 12.89 3.54 0.94
N LEU A 289 11.71 4.15 0.92
CA LEU A 289 11.04 4.52 -0.32
C LEU A 289 11.80 5.63 -1.05
N ASP A 290 12.27 6.66 -0.35
CA ASP A 290 13.09 7.73 -0.94
C ASP A 290 14.39 7.17 -1.54
N ALA A 291 15.10 6.30 -0.81
CA ALA A 291 16.29 5.62 -1.33
C ALA A 291 15.98 4.76 -2.57
N THR A 292 14.81 4.15 -2.62
CA THR A 292 14.36 3.36 -3.79
C THR A 292 14.17 4.27 -5.02
N VAL A 293 13.51 5.43 -4.85
CA VAL A 293 13.34 6.41 -5.94
C VAL A 293 14.70 6.88 -6.46
N VAL A 294 15.61 7.30 -5.58
CA VAL A 294 16.97 7.69 -5.95
C VAL A 294 17.67 6.59 -6.75
N SER A 295 17.60 5.35 -6.27
CA SER A 295 18.19 4.19 -6.96
C SER A 295 17.61 3.98 -8.36
N CYS A 296 16.28 4.07 -8.51
CA CYS A 296 15.62 3.91 -9.81
C CYS A 296 16.02 5.02 -10.79
N VAL A 297 15.99 6.28 -10.37
CA VAL A 297 16.38 7.43 -11.20
C VAL A 297 17.81 7.31 -11.69
N ASN A 298 18.75 6.96 -10.79
CA ASN A 298 20.16 6.82 -11.17
C ASN A 298 20.45 5.57 -12.02
N THR A 299 19.61 4.53 -11.91
CA THR A 299 19.73 3.32 -12.75
C THR A 299 19.27 3.58 -14.19
N VAL A 300 18.15 4.27 -14.36
CA VAL A 300 17.59 4.60 -15.69
C VAL A 300 18.39 5.70 -16.36
N GLY A 301 18.91 6.65 -15.59
CA GLY A 301 19.51 7.88 -16.08
C GLY A 301 18.45 8.94 -16.45
N VAL A 302 18.89 10.16 -16.65
CA VAL A 302 18.02 11.33 -16.87
C VAL A 302 18.54 12.16 -18.04
N ASN A 303 17.66 12.50 -18.98
CA ASN A 303 17.99 13.48 -20.00
C ASN A 303 17.85 14.90 -19.44
N LEU A 304 18.97 15.58 -19.24
CA LEU A 304 19.01 16.91 -18.61
C LEU A 304 18.22 17.99 -19.38
N ASN A 305 18.01 17.81 -20.68
CA ASN A 305 17.30 18.79 -21.50
C ASN A 305 15.76 18.68 -21.40
N THR A 306 15.25 17.54 -20.93
CA THR A 306 13.80 17.26 -20.93
C THR A 306 13.28 16.91 -19.53
N ALA A 307 14.16 16.66 -18.57
CA ALA A 307 13.76 16.25 -17.23
C ALA A 307 13.09 17.38 -16.44
N SER A 308 12.06 17.02 -15.69
CA SER A 308 11.43 17.93 -14.73
C SER A 308 12.35 18.24 -13.56
N LYS A 309 12.12 19.37 -12.87
CA LYS A 309 12.83 19.72 -11.62
C LYS A 309 12.75 18.60 -10.58
N HIS A 310 11.61 17.91 -10.51
CA HIS A 310 11.38 16.80 -9.58
C HIS A 310 12.28 15.59 -9.90
N LEU A 311 12.38 15.22 -11.17
CA LEU A 311 13.25 14.10 -11.58
C LEU A 311 14.72 14.43 -11.33
N LEU A 312 15.14 15.66 -11.63
CA LEU A 312 16.51 16.12 -11.41
C LEU A 312 16.92 16.15 -9.93
N SER A 313 15.98 16.42 -9.01
CA SER A 313 16.28 16.44 -7.57
C SER A 313 16.70 15.08 -7.01
N TYR A 314 16.38 13.98 -7.69
CA TYR A 314 16.80 12.62 -7.33
C TYR A 314 18.12 12.18 -7.99
N VAL A 315 18.70 13.00 -8.86
CA VAL A 315 19.99 12.67 -9.49
C VAL A 315 21.12 12.96 -8.50
N SER A 316 21.98 11.96 -8.26
CA SER A 316 23.11 12.10 -7.35
C SER A 316 24.05 13.21 -7.83
N GLY A 317 24.33 14.18 -6.96
CA GLY A 317 25.20 15.33 -7.25
C GLY A 317 24.49 16.55 -7.87
N ILE A 318 23.19 16.46 -8.19
CA ILE A 318 22.35 17.58 -8.61
C ILE A 318 21.32 17.80 -7.51
N GLY A 319 21.73 18.33 -6.36
CA GLY A 319 20.82 18.61 -5.25
C GLY A 319 20.01 19.88 -5.48
N ASN A 320 18.92 20.04 -4.69
CA ASN A 320 18.23 21.33 -4.56
C ASN A 320 19.20 22.34 -3.94
N THR A 321 19.83 23.18 -4.74
CA THR A 321 20.53 24.40 -4.32
C THR A 321 19.61 25.58 -4.52
#